data_915f5c8ac6b7626d13d0fdadd659ba64
#
_entry.id   915f5c8ac6b7626d13d0fdadd659ba64
#
_cell.length_a   1.000
_cell.length_b   1.000
_cell.length_c   1.000
_cell.angle_alpha   90.00
_cell.angle_beta   90.00
_cell.angle_gamma   90.00
#
_symmetry.space_group_name_H-M   'P 1'
#
loop_
_entity.id
_entity.type
_entity.pdbx_description
1 polymer ?
#
loop_
_entity_poly.entity_id
_entity_poly.type
_entity_poly.pdbx_seq_one_letter_code
_entity_poly.pdbx_strand_id
1 'polypeptide(L)'
;MNIRSLAKGLTFCGEAQGKRQTYFIFESGAGYVVMSASRTKRASGYFNLVSRNAVNRIRKSYAGKQDVTAKTLATRSRGAGVRDALQALNILYVLVATGAAKRDDRYQDTRLHFNITPR
;
A
#
# COMPACT_ATOMS: atom_id res chain seq x y z
N MET A 1 -20.53 -4.35 7.45
CA MET A 1 -19.27 -5.05 7.68
C MET A 1 -18.33 -4.15 8.45
N ASN A 2 -17.87 -4.61 9.58
CA ASN A 2 -17.02 -3.84 10.46
C ASN A 2 -15.56 -4.24 10.21
N ILE A 3 -14.67 -3.25 10.07
CA ILE A 3 -13.24 -3.51 9.86
C ILE A 3 -12.68 -4.38 11.00
N ARG A 4 -13.13 -4.16 12.23
CA ARG A 4 -12.69 -4.99 13.36
C ARG A 4 -13.04 -6.45 13.19
N SER A 5 -14.21 -6.75 12.64
CA SER A 5 -14.62 -8.14 12.39
C SER A 5 -13.77 -8.77 11.29
N LEU A 6 -13.51 -8.01 10.23
CA LEU A 6 -12.66 -8.49 9.14
C LEU A 6 -11.22 -8.67 9.58
N ALA A 7 -10.76 -7.84 10.49
CA ALA A 7 -9.37 -7.83 10.94
C ALA A 7 -9.10 -8.81 12.08
N LYS A 8 -10.09 -9.60 12.48
CA LYS A 8 -9.92 -10.56 13.58
C LYS A 8 -8.78 -11.53 13.25
N GLY A 9 -7.81 -11.62 14.14
CA GLY A 9 -6.63 -12.46 13.94
C GLY A 9 -5.50 -11.77 13.16
N LEU A 10 -5.71 -10.50 12.77
CA LEU A 10 -4.68 -9.71 12.08
C LEU A 10 -4.12 -8.64 13.02
N THR A 11 -2.89 -8.25 12.79
CA THR A 11 -2.23 -7.19 13.56
C THR A 11 -2.30 -5.88 12.78
N PHE A 12 -2.85 -4.84 13.39
CA PHE A 12 -2.93 -3.53 12.76
C PHE A 12 -1.53 -2.91 12.67
N CYS A 13 -1.15 -2.48 11.46
CA CYS A 13 0.17 -1.85 11.21
C CYS A 13 0.09 -0.33 11.13
N GLY A 14 -0.98 0.20 10.58
CA GLY A 14 -1.10 1.63 10.38
C GLY A 14 -2.05 1.98 9.25
N GLU A 15 -2.04 3.25 8.88
CA GLU A 15 -2.92 3.79 7.86
C GLU A 15 -2.11 4.40 6.73
N ALA A 16 -2.71 4.44 5.55
CA ALA A 16 -2.17 5.17 4.40
C ALA A 16 -3.29 5.96 3.77
N GLN A 17 -3.02 7.23 3.47
CA GLN A 17 -4.01 8.10 2.87
C GLN A 17 -3.95 8.01 1.35
N GLY A 18 -5.05 7.58 0.75
CA GLY A 18 -5.22 7.59 -0.70
C GLY A 18 -5.78 8.93 -1.16
N LYS A 19 -6.21 9.00 -2.42
CA LYS A 19 -6.77 10.23 -2.97
C LYS A 19 -8.10 10.63 -2.31
N ARG A 20 -8.94 9.65 -2.03
CA ARG A 20 -10.31 9.89 -1.59
C ARG A 20 -10.68 9.17 -0.31
N GLN A 21 -9.82 8.29 0.17
CA GLN A 21 -10.15 7.47 1.33
C GLN A 21 -8.90 7.04 2.05
N THR A 22 -9.09 6.61 3.29
CA THR A 22 -8.03 6.06 4.13
C THR A 22 -7.99 4.55 3.95
N TYR A 23 -6.79 4.01 3.85
CA TYR A 23 -6.56 2.58 3.79
C TYR A 23 -5.97 2.12 5.12
N PHE A 24 -6.46 0.98 5.60
CA PHE A 24 -6.03 0.38 6.86
C PHE A 24 -5.21 -0.86 6.55
N ILE A 25 -4.00 -0.91 7.07
CA ILE A 25 -3.06 -1.98 6.76
C ILE A 25 -2.88 -2.88 7.98
N PHE A 26 -3.05 -4.19 7.75
CA PHE A 26 -2.90 -5.22 8.75
C PHE A 26 -1.85 -6.21 8.31
N GLU A 27 -1.20 -6.84 9.29
CA GLU A 27 -0.21 -7.87 9.03
C GLU A 27 -0.77 -9.24 9.40
N SER A 28 -0.46 -10.23 8.56
CA SER A 28 -0.74 -11.64 8.83
C SER A 28 0.55 -12.44 8.65
N GLY A 29 0.51 -13.72 8.95
CA GLY A 29 1.66 -14.59 8.75
C GLY A 29 2.14 -14.63 7.30
N ALA A 30 1.19 -14.56 6.35
CA ALA A 30 1.49 -14.68 4.92
C ALA A 30 1.90 -13.34 4.27
N GLY A 31 1.55 -12.20 4.88
CA GLY A 31 1.82 -10.91 4.27
C GLY A 31 0.98 -9.81 4.89
N TYR A 32 0.47 -8.93 4.03
CA TYR A 32 -0.32 -7.78 4.47
C TYR A 32 -1.70 -7.78 3.84
N VAL A 33 -2.64 -7.17 4.55
CA VAL A 33 -4.00 -6.95 4.07
C VAL A 33 -4.22 -5.43 4.06
N VAL A 34 -4.60 -4.90 2.90
CA VAL A 34 -4.95 -3.49 2.74
C VAL A 34 -6.46 -3.40 2.63
N MET A 35 -7.08 -2.70 3.56
CA MET A 35 -8.54 -2.60 3.64
C MET A 35 -9.01 -1.16 3.49
N SER A 36 -10.14 -0.99 2.82
CA SER A 36 -10.84 0.29 2.78
C SER A 36 -12.34 0.04 2.89
N ALA A 37 -13.05 0.94 3.58
CA ALA A 37 -14.50 0.87 3.65
C ALA A 37 -15.12 1.44 2.37
N SER A 38 -16.23 0.84 1.94
CA SER A 38 -16.98 1.39 0.83
C SER A 38 -17.63 2.71 1.24
N ARG A 39 -17.54 3.72 0.37
CA ARG A 39 -18.16 5.03 0.61
C ARG A 39 -19.65 5.05 0.29
N THR A 40 -20.08 4.10 -0.53
CA THR A 40 -21.46 4.09 -1.05
C THR A 40 -22.32 3.02 -0.44
N LYS A 41 -21.73 1.98 0.12
CA LYS A 41 -22.47 0.86 0.72
C LYS A 41 -22.08 0.72 2.19
N ARG A 42 -23.08 0.83 3.07
CA ARG A 42 -22.86 0.54 4.48
C ARG A 42 -22.49 -0.93 4.65
N ALA A 43 -21.66 -1.19 5.62
CA ALA A 43 -21.26 -2.54 6.00
C ALA A 43 -20.54 -3.32 4.89
N SER A 44 -20.00 -2.65 3.88
CA SER A 44 -19.16 -3.31 2.89
C SER A 44 -17.83 -2.58 2.76
N GLY A 45 -16.86 -3.27 2.19
CA GLY A 45 -15.53 -2.72 2.01
C GLY A 45 -14.75 -3.55 0.99
N TYR A 46 -13.53 -3.11 0.79
CA TYR A 46 -12.61 -3.76 -0.14
C TYR A 46 -11.36 -4.15 0.59
N PHE A 47 -10.76 -5.27 0.19
CA PHE A 47 -9.46 -5.63 0.71
C PHE A 47 -8.61 -6.24 -0.40
N ASN A 48 -7.30 -6.05 -0.26
CA ASN A 48 -6.31 -6.63 -1.17
C ASN A 48 -5.23 -7.31 -0.33
N LEU A 49 -4.80 -8.47 -0.78
CA LEU A 49 -3.70 -9.18 -0.16
C LEU A 49 -2.39 -8.78 -0.83
N VAL A 50 -1.37 -8.51 -0.01
CA VAL A 50 -0.08 -8.08 -0.52
C VAL A 50 0.99 -9.00 0.04
N SER A 51 1.79 -9.59 -0.84
CA SER A 51 2.86 -10.49 -0.46
C SER A 51 3.94 -9.77 0.33
N ARG A 52 4.36 -10.37 1.45
CA ARG A 52 5.49 -9.86 2.24
C ARG A 52 6.76 -9.79 1.41
N ASN A 53 6.99 -10.79 0.58
CA ASN A 53 8.19 -10.82 -0.28
C ASN A 53 8.18 -9.67 -1.29
N ALA A 54 7.03 -9.37 -1.89
CA ALA A 54 6.92 -8.26 -2.82
C ALA A 54 7.21 -6.92 -2.12
N VAL A 55 6.65 -6.72 -0.93
CA VAL A 55 6.91 -5.52 -0.14
C VAL A 55 8.40 -5.37 0.17
N ASN A 56 9.02 -6.44 0.65
CA ASN A 56 10.44 -6.41 1.01
C ASN A 56 11.34 -6.15 -0.20
N ARG A 57 11.02 -6.75 -1.34
CA ARG A 57 11.79 -6.54 -2.57
C ARG A 57 11.71 -5.09 -3.05
N ILE A 58 10.51 -4.52 -3.04
CA ILE A 58 10.33 -3.13 -3.46
C ILE A 58 11.02 -2.19 -2.47
N ARG A 59 10.85 -2.41 -1.16
CA ARG A 59 11.52 -1.60 -0.16
C ARG A 59 13.04 -1.58 -0.36
N LYS A 60 13.62 -2.74 -0.63
CA LYS A 60 15.05 -2.88 -0.83
C LYS A 60 15.51 -2.24 -2.14
N SER A 61 14.79 -2.51 -3.23
CA SER A 61 15.15 -2.03 -4.57
C SER A 61 15.01 -0.52 -4.74
N TYR A 62 14.05 0.08 -4.02
CA TYR A 62 13.74 1.51 -4.15
C TYR A 62 14.14 2.32 -2.93
N ALA A 63 14.94 1.78 -2.03
CA ALA A 63 15.39 2.48 -0.83
C ALA A 63 16.05 3.82 -1.21
N GLY A 64 15.57 4.92 -0.62
CA GLY A 64 16.07 6.26 -0.90
C GLY A 64 15.56 6.91 -2.16
N LYS A 65 14.76 6.22 -2.96
CA LYS A 65 14.23 6.80 -4.20
C LYS A 65 13.05 7.71 -3.92
N GLN A 66 12.99 8.81 -4.67
CA GLN A 66 11.93 9.80 -4.56
C GLN A 66 11.05 9.78 -5.79
N ASP A 67 9.85 10.34 -5.67
CA ASP A 67 8.91 10.49 -6.78
C ASP A 67 8.56 9.14 -7.41
N VAL A 68 8.27 8.15 -6.58
CA VAL A 68 7.88 6.82 -7.03
C VAL A 68 6.36 6.79 -7.19
N THR A 69 5.88 6.32 -8.34
CA THR A 69 4.45 6.15 -8.60
C THR A 69 4.12 4.69 -8.81
N ALA A 70 2.84 4.35 -8.65
CA ALA A 70 2.38 2.98 -8.90
C ALA A 70 2.67 2.55 -10.34
N LYS A 71 2.52 3.47 -11.29
CA LYS A 71 2.80 3.18 -12.70
C LYS A 71 4.27 2.82 -12.92
N THR A 72 5.17 3.59 -12.32
CA THR A 72 6.62 3.32 -12.41
C THR A 72 6.95 1.95 -11.83
N LEU A 73 6.41 1.63 -10.66
CA LEU A 73 6.62 0.32 -10.03
C LEU A 73 6.11 -0.81 -10.91
N ALA A 74 4.90 -0.67 -11.43
CA ALA A 74 4.30 -1.71 -12.27
C ALA A 74 5.10 -1.95 -13.55
N THR A 75 5.63 -0.87 -14.13
CA THR A 75 6.40 -0.96 -15.36
C THR A 75 7.77 -1.60 -15.15
N ARG A 76 8.46 -1.24 -14.05
CA ARG A 76 9.86 -1.61 -13.85
C ARG A 76 10.07 -2.81 -12.93
N SER A 77 9.02 -3.28 -12.26
CA SER A 77 9.19 -4.27 -11.20
C SER A 77 8.39 -5.56 -11.43
N ARG A 78 8.07 -5.87 -12.68
CA ARG A 78 7.34 -7.12 -12.99
C ARG A 78 8.07 -8.35 -12.48
N GLY A 79 9.39 -8.36 -12.59
CA GLY A 79 10.20 -9.47 -12.10
C GLY A 79 10.25 -9.59 -10.58
N ALA A 80 9.82 -8.55 -9.84
CA ALA A 80 9.75 -8.56 -8.38
C ALA A 80 8.35 -8.93 -7.86
N GLY A 81 7.46 -9.41 -8.73
CA GLY A 81 6.13 -9.84 -8.35
C GLY A 81 5.07 -8.75 -8.41
N VAL A 82 5.37 -7.62 -9.02
CA VAL A 82 4.39 -6.54 -9.19
C VAL A 82 3.73 -6.71 -10.54
N ARG A 83 2.46 -7.13 -10.53
CA ARG A 83 1.73 -7.47 -11.75
C ARG A 83 1.08 -6.26 -12.44
N ASP A 84 0.57 -5.31 -11.66
CA ASP A 84 -0.18 -4.20 -12.20
C ASP A 84 -0.06 -2.98 -11.27
N ALA A 85 -0.65 -1.86 -11.72
CA ALA A 85 -0.58 -0.61 -10.98
C ALA A 85 -1.38 -0.67 -9.67
N LEU A 86 -2.46 -1.43 -9.62
CA LEU A 86 -3.24 -1.57 -8.39
C LEU A 86 -2.43 -2.28 -7.31
N GLN A 87 -1.77 -3.38 -7.66
CA GLN A 87 -0.91 -4.09 -6.73
C GLN A 87 0.25 -3.20 -6.29
N ALA A 88 0.87 -2.47 -7.22
CA ALA A 88 1.95 -1.54 -6.90
C ALA A 88 1.50 -0.48 -5.91
N LEU A 89 0.30 0.07 -6.09
CA LEU A 89 -0.24 1.08 -5.19
C LEU A 89 -0.46 0.50 -3.79
N ASN A 90 -0.99 -0.71 -3.69
CA ASN A 90 -1.18 -1.35 -2.39
C ASN A 90 0.15 -1.62 -1.69
N ILE A 91 1.20 -1.99 -2.42
CA ILE A 91 2.55 -2.13 -1.86
C ILE A 91 3.02 -0.79 -1.28
N LEU A 92 2.82 0.31 -2.01
CA LEU A 92 3.20 1.64 -1.53
C LEU A 92 2.43 2.01 -0.26
N TYR A 93 1.15 1.69 -0.18
CA TYR A 93 0.37 1.93 1.05
C TYR A 93 0.93 1.13 2.24
N VAL A 94 1.33 -0.12 2.01
CA VAL A 94 1.97 -0.91 3.08
C VAL A 94 3.26 -0.24 3.54
N LEU A 95 4.07 0.25 2.61
CA LEU A 95 5.32 0.93 2.96
C LEU A 95 5.06 2.21 3.77
N VAL A 96 4.02 2.98 3.42
CA VAL A 96 3.64 4.17 4.19
C VAL A 96 3.22 3.78 5.60
N ALA A 97 2.34 2.79 5.73
CA ALA A 97 1.82 2.36 7.02
C ALA A 97 2.91 1.81 7.95
N THR A 98 3.94 1.20 7.39
CA THR A 98 5.04 0.62 8.16
C THR A 98 6.22 1.59 8.36
N GLY A 99 6.08 2.83 7.89
CA GLY A 99 7.11 3.85 8.08
C GLY A 99 8.25 3.80 7.06
N ALA A 100 8.13 2.98 6.02
CA ALA A 100 9.17 2.81 5.02
C ALA A 100 9.01 3.75 3.81
N ALA A 101 7.94 4.51 3.77
CA ALA A 101 7.71 5.49 2.70
C ALA A 101 6.87 6.64 3.23
N LYS A 102 6.93 7.76 2.54
CA LYS A 102 6.07 8.92 2.80
C LYS A 102 5.47 9.38 1.48
N ARG A 103 4.26 9.90 1.56
CA ARG A 103 3.62 10.51 0.41
C ARG A 103 4.30 11.85 0.10
N ASP A 104 4.55 12.11 -1.17
CA ASP A 104 5.18 13.37 -1.60
C ASP A 104 4.08 14.37 -1.95
N ASP A 105 3.85 15.32 -1.06
CA ASP A 105 2.78 16.30 -1.20
C ASP A 105 3.13 17.46 -2.16
N ARG A 106 4.33 17.48 -2.71
CA ARG A 106 4.72 18.52 -3.68
C ARG A 106 3.99 18.37 -5.00
N TYR A 107 3.53 17.15 -5.31
CA TYR A 107 2.85 16.86 -6.56
C TYR A 107 1.34 16.90 -6.36
N GLN A 108 0.67 17.67 -7.22
CA GLN A 108 -0.79 17.81 -7.15
C GLN A 108 -1.48 17.38 -8.44
N ASP A 109 -0.84 16.47 -9.15
CA ASP A 109 -1.43 15.91 -10.35
C ASP A 109 -2.40 14.76 -10.00
N THR A 110 -2.82 14.00 -10.99
CA THR A 110 -3.77 12.91 -10.79
C THR A 110 -3.16 11.66 -10.16
N ARG A 111 -1.85 11.60 -10.05
CA ARG A 111 -1.13 10.45 -9.52
C ARG A 111 -0.65 10.71 -8.10
N LEU A 112 -0.58 9.64 -7.31
CA LEU A 112 0.05 9.71 -6.02
C LEU A 112 1.56 9.44 -6.19
N HIS A 113 2.36 10.24 -5.54
CA HIS A 113 3.81 10.16 -5.56
C HIS A 113 4.32 9.82 -4.17
N PHE A 114 5.32 8.97 -4.09
CA PHE A 114 5.84 8.48 -2.82
C PHE A 114 7.36 8.58 -2.77
N ASN A 115 7.88 8.84 -1.59
CA ASN A 115 9.31 8.83 -1.33
C ASN A 115 9.62 7.65 -0.44
N ILE A 116 10.50 6.76 -0.90
CA ILE A 116 10.89 5.58 -0.15
C ILE A 116 12.06 5.96 0.76
N THR A 117 11.96 5.64 2.04
CA THR A 117 13.02 5.99 2.98
C THR A 117 14.30 5.21 2.64
N PRO A 118 15.48 5.80 2.85
CA PRO A 118 16.72 5.02 2.86
C PRO A 118 16.64 4.03 4.02
N ARG A 119 17.30 2.96 3.90
CA ARG A 119 17.27 1.93 4.94
C ARG A 119 17.84 2.43 6.24
#